data_9a1e3a3dd9e832fa5573c9ac21755c70
#
_entry.id   9a1e3a3dd9e832fa5573c9ac21755c70
#
_cell.length_a   1.000
_cell.length_b   1.000
_cell.length_c   1.000
_cell.angle_alpha   90.00
_cell.angle_beta   90.00
_cell.angle_gamma   90.00
#
_symmetry.space_group_name_H-M   'P 1'
#
loop_
_entity.id
_entity.type
_entity.pdbx_description
1 polymer ?
#
loop_
_entity_poly.entity_id
_entity_poly.type
_entity_poly.pdbx_seq_one_letter_code
_entity_poly.pdbx_strand_id
1 'polypeptide(L)'
;MKRLIDKLRHYHSLTGEEYANLLSCQDTGTLLYLQQQAREVTLAHFGNGIFIRGLIEVSNRCRNNCHYCGIRKGNTAITRYALKRETILECCREGYALGFRTFVMQGGEDPALTDEWIEKTVAAIHCEFPDCAITLSLGEKSREAYERFFRAGANRYLLRHETHNEEHYRKLHPEEMSLKHRLQCLQWLKEIGYQTGTGIMVGTPGQTLTHLVEDLLFIEQFQPQMIGIGPFIPHHDTPFGTEPAGSVGMTLKLLSLFRLMHPSALIPSTTALATLSPDGREKGILAGANVVMPNLSPREQREKYTLYDNKAAFGAEAAEGLRALAQQLETISYRISTDRGDYH
;
A
#
# COMPACT_ATOMS: atom_id res chain seq x y z
N MET A 1 11.97 26.38 -6.45
CA MET A 1 11.53 24.99 -6.26
C MET A 1 12.68 24.07 -5.81
N LYS A 2 13.82 23.99 -6.52
CA LYS A 2 14.92 23.08 -6.12
C LYS A 2 15.39 23.28 -4.67
N ARG A 3 15.50 24.52 -4.18
CA ARG A 3 15.82 24.80 -2.77
C ARG A 3 14.86 24.16 -1.76
N LEU A 4 13.57 24.04 -2.10
CA LEU A 4 12.59 23.36 -1.24
C LEU A 4 12.80 21.85 -1.24
N ILE A 5 13.18 21.28 -2.38
CA ILE A 5 13.53 19.85 -2.49
C ILE A 5 14.77 19.56 -1.65
N ASP A 6 15.82 20.39 -1.75
CA ASP A 6 17.04 20.25 -0.96
C ASP A 6 16.76 20.42 0.53
N LYS A 7 15.89 21.36 0.90
CA LYS A 7 15.42 21.56 2.28
C LYS A 7 14.72 20.30 2.80
N LEU A 8 13.77 19.73 2.03
CA LEU A 8 13.07 18.50 2.41
C LEU A 8 14.03 17.32 2.56
N ARG A 9 14.98 17.16 1.62
CA ARG A 9 16.01 16.11 1.69
C ARG A 9 16.86 16.22 2.95
N HIS A 10 17.17 17.43 3.40
CA HIS A 10 18.08 17.68 4.53
C HIS A 10 17.38 17.63 5.89
N TYR A 11 16.19 18.25 5.98
CA TYR A 11 15.46 18.41 7.24
C TYR A 11 14.29 17.45 7.40
N HIS A 12 13.90 16.73 6.34
CA HIS A 12 12.78 15.80 6.29
C HIS A 12 11.41 16.42 6.58
N SER A 13 11.31 17.74 6.53
CA SER A 13 10.12 18.51 6.88
C SER A 13 10.03 19.80 6.07
N LEU A 14 8.79 20.18 5.73
CA LEU A 14 8.44 21.46 5.12
C LEU A 14 7.20 22.04 5.79
N THR A 15 6.99 23.36 5.62
CA THR A 15 5.70 23.96 5.99
C THR A 15 4.60 23.57 5.01
N GLY A 16 3.33 23.71 5.42
CA GLY A 16 2.19 23.45 4.53
C GLY A 16 2.21 24.28 3.25
N GLU A 17 2.63 25.55 3.32
CA GLU A 17 2.79 26.42 2.14
C GLU A 17 3.90 25.92 1.20
N GLU A 18 5.02 25.46 1.75
CA GLU A 18 6.13 24.90 0.96
C GLU A 18 5.72 23.60 0.27
N TYR A 19 4.95 22.73 0.94
CA TYR A 19 4.36 21.55 0.31
C TYR A 19 3.37 21.93 -0.79
N ALA A 20 2.48 22.90 -0.57
CA ALA A 20 1.54 23.38 -1.58
C ALA A 20 2.28 23.91 -2.83
N ASN A 21 3.37 24.65 -2.63
CA ASN A 21 4.23 25.15 -3.72
C ASN A 21 4.86 24.02 -4.53
N LEU A 22 5.35 22.94 -3.89
CA LEU A 22 5.90 21.76 -4.60
C LEU A 22 4.79 20.98 -5.32
N LEU A 23 3.63 20.80 -4.69
CA LEU A 23 2.50 20.08 -5.29
C LEU A 23 1.96 20.80 -6.54
N SER A 24 1.86 22.12 -6.52
CA SER A 24 1.38 22.93 -7.65
C SER A 24 2.40 23.07 -8.80
N CYS A 25 3.68 22.77 -8.54
CA CYS A 25 4.73 22.89 -9.55
C CYS A 25 4.51 21.93 -10.73
N GLN A 26 4.53 22.44 -11.96
CA GLN A 26 4.41 21.67 -13.21
C GLN A 26 5.71 21.70 -14.04
N ASP A 27 6.75 22.39 -13.56
CA ASP A 27 8.02 22.48 -14.26
C ASP A 27 8.72 21.12 -14.35
N THR A 28 8.88 20.59 -15.55
CA THR A 28 9.47 19.27 -15.82
C THR A 28 10.88 19.13 -15.22
N GLY A 29 11.70 20.20 -15.31
CA GLY A 29 13.05 20.17 -14.75
C GLY A 29 13.07 20.03 -13.22
N THR A 30 12.12 20.66 -12.54
CA THR A 30 11.93 20.53 -11.10
C THR A 30 11.43 19.13 -10.72
N LEU A 31 10.48 18.56 -11.48
CA LEU A 31 9.95 17.23 -11.24
C LEU A 31 11.02 16.14 -11.43
N LEU A 32 11.82 16.24 -12.47
CA LEU A 32 12.95 15.34 -12.70
C LEU A 32 13.98 15.45 -11.55
N TYR A 33 14.28 16.67 -11.10
CA TYR A 33 15.18 16.87 -9.96
C TYR A 33 14.64 16.24 -8.68
N LEU A 34 13.35 16.40 -8.39
CA LEU A 34 12.69 15.77 -7.23
C LEU A 34 12.82 14.24 -7.27
N GLN A 35 12.51 13.63 -8.41
CA GLN A 35 12.61 12.17 -8.59
C GLN A 35 14.08 11.69 -8.46
N GLN A 36 15.02 12.43 -9.02
CA GLN A 36 16.45 12.12 -8.87
C GLN A 36 16.87 12.13 -7.40
N GLN A 37 16.49 13.17 -6.64
CA GLN A 37 16.82 13.27 -5.22
C GLN A 37 16.19 12.13 -4.40
N ALA A 38 14.94 11.76 -4.68
CA ALA A 38 14.27 10.62 -4.05
C ALA A 38 14.96 9.29 -4.37
N ARG A 39 15.36 9.08 -5.66
CA ARG A 39 16.10 7.89 -6.08
C ARG A 39 17.46 7.78 -5.38
N GLU A 40 18.22 8.87 -5.28
CA GLU A 40 19.51 8.91 -4.59
C GLU A 40 19.35 8.51 -3.10
N VAL A 41 18.32 9.02 -2.43
CA VAL A 41 18.00 8.65 -1.05
C VAL A 41 17.66 7.16 -0.95
N THR A 42 16.84 6.62 -1.87
CA THR A 42 16.51 5.19 -1.89
C THR A 42 17.76 4.33 -2.08
N LEU A 43 18.61 4.69 -3.04
CA LEU A 43 19.86 3.94 -3.31
C LEU A 43 20.83 3.99 -2.12
N ALA A 44 20.90 5.12 -1.42
CA ALA A 44 21.76 5.26 -0.24
C ALA A 44 21.31 4.38 0.94
N HIS A 45 19.99 4.16 1.11
CA HIS A 45 19.45 3.39 2.22
C HIS A 45 19.28 1.89 1.89
N PHE A 46 18.91 1.55 0.67
CA PHE A 46 18.50 0.19 0.29
C PHE A 46 19.34 -0.43 -0.84
N GLY A 47 20.29 0.33 -1.39
CA GLY A 47 20.97 -0.09 -2.62
C GLY A 47 19.98 -0.21 -3.79
N ASN A 48 20.29 -1.10 -4.73
CA ASN A 48 19.44 -1.37 -5.89
C ASN A 48 18.53 -2.61 -5.71
N GLY A 49 18.38 -3.10 -4.48
CA GLY A 49 17.48 -4.21 -4.17
C GLY A 49 16.04 -3.75 -3.97
N ILE A 50 15.09 -4.38 -4.65
CA ILE A 50 13.66 -4.17 -4.48
C ILE A 50 13.10 -5.35 -3.70
N PHE A 51 12.52 -5.08 -2.52
CA PHE A 51 11.92 -6.11 -1.69
C PHE A 51 10.65 -6.66 -2.34
N ILE A 52 10.53 -7.99 -2.40
CA ILE A 52 9.30 -8.66 -2.83
C ILE A 52 8.49 -9.09 -1.62
N ARG A 53 7.18 -8.80 -1.65
CA ARG A 53 6.23 -9.23 -0.63
C ARG A 53 5.14 -10.07 -1.26
N GLY A 54 4.95 -11.29 -0.78
CA GLY A 54 3.92 -12.19 -1.28
C GLY A 54 2.53 -11.75 -0.84
N LEU A 55 1.74 -11.22 -1.75
CA LEU A 55 0.37 -10.77 -1.50
C LEU A 55 -0.59 -11.95 -1.55
N ILE A 56 -1.37 -12.15 -0.50
CA ILE A 56 -2.44 -13.15 -0.42
C ILE A 56 -3.75 -12.43 -0.15
N GLU A 57 -4.64 -12.40 -1.13
CA GLU A 57 -5.96 -11.78 -1.07
C GLU A 57 -6.94 -12.77 -0.43
N VAL A 58 -7.06 -12.70 0.90
CA VAL A 58 -7.70 -13.75 1.70
C VAL A 58 -9.23 -13.79 1.59
N SER A 59 -9.87 -12.65 1.31
CA SER A 59 -11.32 -12.54 1.11
C SER A 59 -11.70 -11.27 0.37
N ASN A 60 -12.66 -11.35 -0.56
CA ASN A 60 -13.29 -10.20 -1.20
C ASN A 60 -14.66 -9.85 -0.58
N ARG A 61 -15.00 -10.42 0.57
CA ARG A 61 -16.17 -10.02 1.36
C ARG A 61 -15.78 -8.83 2.24
N CYS A 62 -16.67 -7.85 2.34
CA CYS A 62 -16.46 -6.68 3.19
C CYS A 62 -17.79 -6.24 3.81
N ARG A 63 -17.77 -5.89 5.09
CA ARG A 63 -18.93 -5.29 5.78
C ARG A 63 -19.13 -3.81 5.44
N ASN A 64 -18.05 -3.14 5.00
CA ASN A 64 -18.06 -1.71 4.71
C ASN A 64 -18.56 -1.42 3.29
N ASN A 65 -19.05 -0.20 3.10
CA ASN A 65 -19.64 0.23 1.84
C ASN A 65 -18.92 1.44 1.22
N CYS A 66 -17.57 1.46 1.31
CA CYS A 66 -16.73 2.54 0.78
C CYS A 66 -17.06 2.84 -0.69
N HIS A 67 -17.17 4.12 -1.05
CA HIS A 67 -17.72 4.56 -2.32
C HIS A 67 -16.82 4.30 -3.53
N TYR A 68 -15.56 4.00 -3.29
CA TYR A 68 -14.52 3.76 -4.31
C TYR A 68 -14.16 2.28 -4.52
N CYS A 69 -14.63 1.38 -3.65
CA CYS A 69 -14.06 0.03 -3.56
C CYS A 69 -14.96 -1.00 -4.25
N GLY A 70 -14.44 -1.73 -5.24
CA GLY A 70 -15.19 -2.75 -5.97
C GLY A 70 -15.66 -3.94 -5.12
N ILE A 71 -14.97 -4.23 -3.98
CA ILE A 71 -15.39 -5.30 -3.06
C ILE A 71 -16.33 -4.80 -1.93
N ARG A 72 -16.85 -3.58 -2.04
CA ARG A 72 -17.80 -3.00 -1.07
C ARG A 72 -19.01 -3.89 -0.85
N LYS A 73 -19.64 -3.80 0.34
CA LYS A 73 -20.84 -4.60 0.71
C LYS A 73 -21.96 -4.50 -0.33
N GLY A 74 -22.20 -3.30 -0.83
CA GLY A 74 -23.29 -3.02 -1.77
C GLY A 74 -23.05 -3.51 -3.20
N ASN A 75 -21.83 -3.97 -3.55
CA ASN A 75 -21.59 -4.58 -4.87
C ASN A 75 -22.07 -6.03 -4.85
N THR A 76 -23.19 -6.29 -5.53
CA THR A 76 -23.82 -7.61 -5.66
C THR A 76 -23.43 -8.32 -6.96
N ALA A 77 -22.71 -7.66 -7.86
CA ALA A 77 -22.33 -8.21 -9.16
C ALA A 77 -21.11 -9.14 -9.09
N ILE A 78 -20.30 -9.06 -8.03
CA ILE A 78 -19.07 -9.85 -7.91
C ILE A 78 -19.29 -11.18 -7.21
N THR A 79 -18.55 -12.21 -7.65
CA THR A 79 -18.53 -13.51 -6.97
C THR A 79 -17.68 -13.42 -5.70
N ARG A 80 -18.32 -13.61 -4.54
CA ARG A 80 -17.67 -13.54 -3.22
C ARG A 80 -16.94 -14.83 -2.88
N TYR A 81 -15.75 -14.69 -2.26
CA TYR A 81 -14.98 -15.80 -1.73
C TYR A 81 -14.29 -15.43 -0.40
N ALA A 82 -13.87 -16.45 0.31
CA ALA A 82 -12.88 -16.38 1.38
C ALA A 82 -12.00 -17.62 1.29
N LEU A 83 -10.68 -17.45 1.42
CA LEU A 83 -9.73 -18.57 1.41
C LEU A 83 -9.82 -19.37 2.71
N LYS A 84 -9.59 -20.67 2.60
CA LYS A 84 -9.37 -21.54 3.77
C LYS A 84 -7.94 -21.32 4.29
N ARG A 85 -7.70 -21.61 5.57
CA ARG A 85 -6.37 -21.50 6.16
C ARG A 85 -5.34 -22.37 5.42
N GLU A 86 -5.72 -23.59 5.06
CA GLU A 86 -4.88 -24.52 4.33
C GLU A 86 -4.39 -23.93 3.01
N THR A 87 -5.29 -23.28 2.25
CA THR A 87 -4.95 -22.60 0.99
C THR A 87 -3.98 -21.42 1.23
N ILE A 88 -4.16 -20.67 2.33
CA ILE A 88 -3.23 -19.59 2.68
C ILE A 88 -1.84 -20.16 3.00
N LEU A 89 -1.75 -21.28 3.74
CA LEU A 89 -0.49 -21.93 4.03
C LEU A 89 0.18 -22.49 2.77
N GLU A 90 -0.58 -23.05 1.83
CA GLU A 90 -0.08 -23.47 0.51
C GLU A 90 0.52 -22.27 -0.25
N CYS A 91 -0.17 -21.13 -0.32
CA CYS A 91 0.37 -19.91 -0.90
C CYS A 91 1.69 -19.46 -0.22
N CYS A 92 1.77 -19.60 1.11
CA CYS A 92 3.00 -19.27 1.84
C CYS A 92 4.13 -20.24 1.49
N ARG A 93 3.88 -21.57 1.37
CA ARG A 93 4.88 -22.57 0.96
C ARG A 93 5.43 -22.28 -0.43
N GLU A 94 4.54 -22.06 -1.39
CA GLU A 94 4.91 -21.69 -2.76
C GLU A 94 5.74 -20.39 -2.76
N GLY A 95 5.28 -19.37 -2.05
CA GLY A 95 6.00 -18.11 -1.93
C GLY A 95 7.37 -18.27 -1.28
N TYR A 96 7.48 -19.05 -0.20
CA TYR A 96 8.75 -19.31 0.47
C TYR A 96 9.76 -19.99 -0.47
N ALA A 97 9.31 -20.98 -1.24
CA ALA A 97 10.13 -21.68 -2.24
C ALA A 97 10.59 -20.73 -3.37
N LEU A 98 9.81 -19.72 -3.71
CA LEU A 98 10.14 -18.66 -4.67
C LEU A 98 11.05 -17.56 -4.09
N GLY A 99 11.41 -17.62 -2.81
CA GLY A 99 12.29 -16.65 -2.15
C GLY A 99 11.59 -15.51 -1.42
N PHE A 100 10.26 -15.50 -1.31
CA PHE A 100 9.57 -14.52 -0.46
C PHE A 100 9.89 -14.75 1.01
N ARG A 101 10.12 -13.65 1.74
CA ARG A 101 10.34 -13.63 3.21
C ARG A 101 9.40 -12.68 3.91
N THR A 102 8.36 -12.21 3.21
CA THR A 102 7.26 -11.43 3.76
C THR A 102 5.96 -11.87 3.10
N PHE A 103 4.97 -12.23 3.90
CA PHE A 103 3.61 -12.54 3.46
C PHE A 103 2.66 -11.42 3.88
N VAL A 104 1.80 -10.99 2.96
CA VAL A 104 0.81 -9.93 3.19
C VAL A 104 -0.57 -10.54 3.05
N MET A 105 -1.29 -10.69 4.15
CA MET A 105 -2.70 -11.06 4.15
C MET A 105 -3.55 -9.81 3.96
N GLN A 106 -4.17 -9.69 2.80
CA GLN A 106 -5.05 -8.57 2.47
C GLN A 106 -6.47 -9.04 2.21
N GLY A 107 -7.45 -8.28 2.65
CA GLY A 107 -8.86 -8.59 2.42
C GLY A 107 -9.80 -7.45 2.77
N GLY A 108 -11.07 -7.60 2.40
CA GLY A 108 -12.13 -6.79 2.99
C GLY A 108 -12.29 -7.11 4.48
N GLU A 109 -13.01 -6.25 5.20
CA GLU A 109 -13.44 -6.54 6.57
C GLU A 109 -14.55 -7.59 6.54
N ASP A 110 -14.16 -8.85 6.36
CA ASP A 110 -15.06 -9.99 6.28
C ASP A 110 -15.51 -10.45 7.67
N PRO A 111 -16.80 -10.39 8.03
CA PRO A 111 -17.28 -10.85 9.34
C PRO A 111 -17.04 -12.35 9.60
N ALA A 112 -16.87 -13.15 8.54
CA ALA A 112 -16.59 -14.59 8.70
C ALA A 112 -15.12 -14.86 9.08
N LEU A 113 -14.21 -13.92 8.84
CA LEU A 113 -12.83 -13.98 9.31
C LEU A 113 -12.75 -13.43 10.75
N THR A 114 -13.19 -14.26 11.71
CA THR A 114 -13.19 -13.89 13.13
C THR A 114 -11.75 -13.61 13.64
N ASP A 115 -11.63 -12.86 14.72
CA ASP A 115 -10.31 -12.57 15.30
C ASP A 115 -9.58 -13.85 15.71
N GLU A 116 -10.30 -14.86 16.20
CA GLU A 116 -9.72 -16.18 16.51
C GLU A 116 -9.21 -16.89 15.24
N TRP A 117 -9.95 -16.79 14.13
CA TRP A 117 -9.51 -17.38 12.86
C TRP A 117 -8.24 -16.71 12.33
N ILE A 118 -8.16 -15.37 12.41
CA ILE A 118 -6.99 -14.59 12.00
C ILE A 118 -5.79 -14.94 12.88
N GLU A 119 -5.96 -14.92 14.22
CA GLU A 119 -4.92 -15.28 15.19
C GLU A 119 -4.35 -16.67 14.91
N LYS A 120 -5.22 -17.68 14.77
CA LYS A 120 -4.79 -19.06 14.48
C LYS A 120 -4.10 -19.20 13.12
N THR A 121 -4.50 -18.40 12.12
CA THR A 121 -3.87 -18.40 10.81
C THR A 121 -2.49 -17.77 10.86
N VAL A 122 -2.36 -16.62 11.53
CA VAL A 122 -1.07 -15.96 11.76
C VAL A 122 -0.12 -16.87 12.54
N ALA A 123 -0.59 -17.50 13.63
CA ALA A 123 0.23 -18.42 14.42
C ALA A 123 0.72 -19.63 13.59
N ALA A 124 -0.13 -20.18 12.72
CA ALA A 124 0.26 -21.28 11.83
C ALA A 124 1.33 -20.87 10.82
N ILE A 125 1.19 -19.68 10.20
CA ILE A 125 2.21 -19.14 9.29
C ILE A 125 3.51 -18.88 10.03
N HIS A 126 3.46 -18.25 11.21
CA HIS A 126 4.65 -17.95 12.00
C HIS A 126 5.38 -19.22 12.47
N CYS A 127 4.63 -20.25 12.84
CA CYS A 127 5.20 -21.54 13.25
C CYS A 127 5.94 -22.24 12.08
N GLU A 128 5.37 -22.19 10.87
CA GLU A 128 5.95 -22.85 9.70
C GLU A 128 7.08 -22.03 9.06
N PHE A 129 7.02 -20.69 9.14
CA PHE A 129 7.97 -19.74 8.54
C PHE A 129 8.44 -18.68 9.54
N PRO A 130 9.21 -19.07 10.59
CA PRO A 130 9.59 -18.15 11.67
C PRO A 130 10.54 -17.02 11.22
N ASP A 131 11.22 -17.19 10.10
CA ASP A 131 12.10 -16.19 9.47
C ASP A 131 11.34 -15.19 8.58
N CYS A 132 10.04 -15.42 8.34
CA CYS A 132 9.22 -14.52 7.53
C CYS A 132 8.51 -13.44 8.33
N ALA A 133 8.33 -12.28 7.72
CA ALA A 133 7.44 -11.25 8.23
C ALA A 133 5.99 -11.52 7.79
N ILE A 134 5.05 -11.28 8.71
CA ILE A 134 3.61 -11.36 8.44
C ILE A 134 3.02 -9.96 8.53
N THR A 135 2.49 -9.47 7.42
CA THR A 135 1.79 -8.19 7.32
C THR A 135 0.30 -8.45 7.23
N LEU A 136 -0.50 -7.75 8.04
CA LEU A 136 -1.95 -7.76 7.92
C LEU A 136 -2.45 -6.46 7.28
N SER A 137 -3.45 -6.56 6.40
CA SER A 137 -4.21 -5.46 5.82
C SER A 137 -5.67 -5.87 5.74
N LEU A 138 -6.32 -5.96 6.91
CA LEU A 138 -7.65 -6.53 7.13
C LEU A 138 -8.64 -5.52 7.74
N GLY A 139 -8.38 -4.22 7.51
CA GLY A 139 -9.23 -3.13 7.96
C GLY A 139 -9.14 -2.81 9.45
N GLU A 140 -10.20 -2.24 9.98
CA GLU A 140 -10.27 -1.80 11.37
C GLU A 140 -10.63 -2.95 12.30
N LYS A 141 -9.95 -3.01 13.45
CA LYS A 141 -10.16 -4.00 14.50
C LYS A 141 -10.13 -3.33 15.88
N SER A 142 -10.56 -4.05 16.89
CA SER A 142 -10.36 -3.58 18.27
C SER A 142 -8.87 -3.64 18.68
N ARG A 143 -8.50 -2.87 19.71
CA ARG A 143 -7.14 -2.90 20.25
C ARG A 143 -6.74 -4.31 20.69
N GLU A 144 -7.65 -5.01 21.34
CA GLU A 144 -7.44 -6.39 21.83
C GLU A 144 -7.19 -7.36 20.67
N ALA A 145 -7.90 -7.18 19.53
CA ALA A 145 -7.69 -8.00 18.34
C ALA A 145 -6.30 -7.75 17.76
N TYR A 146 -5.87 -6.48 17.65
CA TYR A 146 -4.51 -6.15 17.21
C TYR A 146 -3.45 -6.75 18.12
N GLU A 147 -3.61 -6.69 19.46
CA GLU A 147 -2.68 -7.29 20.41
C GLU A 147 -2.61 -8.83 20.28
N ARG A 148 -3.75 -9.49 20.03
CA ARG A 148 -3.79 -10.93 19.77
C ARG A 148 -3.01 -11.31 18.52
N PHE A 149 -3.22 -10.60 17.42
CA PHE A 149 -2.53 -10.89 16.16
C PHE A 149 -1.03 -10.63 16.27
N PHE A 150 -0.63 -9.57 16.99
CA PHE A 150 0.77 -9.27 17.25
C PHE A 150 1.46 -10.39 18.02
N ARG A 151 0.84 -10.85 19.11
CA ARG A 151 1.34 -11.99 19.92
C ARG A 151 1.40 -13.30 19.13
N ALA A 152 0.51 -13.48 18.15
CA ALA A 152 0.51 -14.64 17.27
C ALA A 152 1.63 -14.61 16.22
N GLY A 153 2.32 -13.47 16.03
CA GLY A 153 3.46 -13.33 15.12
C GLY A 153 3.27 -12.35 13.96
N ALA A 154 2.12 -11.65 13.85
CA ALA A 154 1.96 -10.56 12.90
C ALA A 154 2.77 -9.35 13.38
N ASN A 155 3.80 -8.99 12.63
CA ASN A 155 4.71 -7.91 13.01
C ASN A 155 4.53 -6.62 12.21
N ARG A 156 3.68 -6.62 11.19
CA ARG A 156 3.36 -5.45 10.37
C ARG A 156 1.85 -5.34 10.15
N TYR A 157 1.35 -4.12 10.12
CA TYR A 157 -0.04 -3.84 9.79
C TYR A 157 -0.14 -2.63 8.87
N LEU A 158 -0.85 -2.76 7.75
CA LEU A 158 -1.16 -1.66 6.83
C LEU A 158 -2.62 -1.28 6.95
N LEU A 159 -2.88 -0.04 7.36
CA LEU A 159 -4.22 0.56 7.44
C LEU A 159 -4.16 1.96 6.85
N ARG A 160 -4.56 2.12 5.58
CA ARG A 160 -4.54 3.43 4.95
C ARG A 160 -5.61 4.34 5.54
N HIS A 161 -5.25 5.60 5.84
CA HIS A 161 -6.21 6.61 6.29
C HIS A 161 -7.00 7.22 5.13
N GLU A 162 -6.52 7.05 3.90
CA GLU A 162 -7.06 7.47 2.60
C GLU A 162 -7.09 8.99 2.41
N THR A 163 -7.37 9.77 3.43
CA THR A 163 -7.27 11.23 3.51
C THR A 163 -7.30 11.67 4.98
N HIS A 164 -6.56 12.71 5.34
CA HIS A 164 -6.57 13.29 6.68
C HIS A 164 -7.61 14.42 6.84
N ASN A 165 -8.41 14.67 5.80
CA ASN A 165 -9.48 15.65 5.84
C ASN A 165 -10.83 14.99 6.18
N GLU A 166 -11.49 15.43 7.25
CA GLU A 166 -12.74 14.85 7.76
C GLU A 166 -13.89 14.94 6.75
N GLU A 167 -14.06 16.08 6.07
CA GLU A 167 -15.12 16.26 5.08
C GLU A 167 -14.89 15.37 3.86
N HIS A 168 -13.65 15.29 3.39
CA HIS A 168 -13.27 14.43 2.28
C HIS A 168 -13.39 12.95 2.66
N TYR A 169 -13.03 12.57 3.90
CA TYR A 169 -13.21 11.20 4.40
C TYR A 169 -14.66 10.74 4.33
N ARG A 170 -15.63 11.62 4.73
CA ARG A 170 -17.07 11.34 4.63
C ARG A 170 -17.56 11.19 3.19
N LYS A 171 -16.93 11.84 2.22
CA LYS A 171 -17.26 11.63 0.80
C LYS A 171 -16.81 10.26 0.29
N LEU A 172 -15.72 9.71 0.84
CA LEU A 172 -15.16 8.43 0.42
C LEU A 172 -15.80 7.22 1.11
N HIS A 173 -16.33 7.39 2.32
CA HIS A 173 -16.75 6.31 3.20
C HIS A 173 -18.22 6.43 3.62
N PRO A 174 -18.87 5.32 4.00
CA PRO A 174 -20.22 5.35 4.55
C PRO A 174 -20.24 6.04 5.92
N GLU A 175 -21.42 6.50 6.35
CA GLU A 175 -21.64 7.29 7.59
C GLU A 175 -21.17 6.58 8.88
N GLU A 176 -21.17 5.23 8.87
CA GLU A 176 -20.76 4.41 10.02
C GLU A 176 -19.25 4.43 10.24
N MET A 177 -18.45 4.90 9.26
CA MET A 177 -17.01 5.01 9.35
C MET A 177 -16.61 6.44 9.68
N SER A 178 -15.62 6.61 10.55
CA SER A 178 -15.08 7.91 10.90
C SER A 178 -13.56 7.98 10.79
N LEU A 179 -13.04 9.11 10.32
CA LEU A 179 -11.61 9.38 10.28
C LEU A 179 -11.00 9.26 11.69
N LYS A 180 -11.69 9.78 12.72
CA LYS A 180 -11.23 9.71 14.11
C LYS A 180 -10.96 8.26 14.55
N HIS A 181 -11.87 7.32 14.24
CA HIS A 181 -11.69 5.92 14.60
C HIS A 181 -10.54 5.28 13.78
N ARG A 182 -10.44 5.61 12.49
CA ARG A 182 -9.34 5.16 11.63
C ARG A 182 -7.98 5.58 12.19
N LEU A 183 -7.84 6.83 12.60
CA LEU A 183 -6.61 7.35 13.21
C LEU A 183 -6.33 6.73 14.58
N GLN A 184 -7.38 6.44 15.37
CA GLN A 184 -7.25 5.73 16.65
C GLN A 184 -6.73 4.30 16.43
N CYS A 185 -7.21 3.59 15.42
CA CYS A 185 -6.67 2.27 15.05
C CYS A 185 -5.18 2.34 14.70
N LEU A 186 -4.76 3.33 13.91
CA LEU A 186 -3.36 3.55 13.58
C LEU A 186 -2.49 3.83 14.81
N GLN A 187 -3.01 4.62 15.75
CA GLN A 187 -2.33 4.89 17.02
C GLN A 187 -2.16 3.61 17.86
N TRP A 188 -3.20 2.78 17.99
CA TRP A 188 -3.11 1.50 18.68
C TRP A 188 -2.07 0.56 18.07
N LEU A 189 -2.04 0.45 16.74
CA LEU A 189 -1.06 -0.36 16.03
C LEU A 189 0.37 0.06 16.36
N LYS A 190 0.63 1.37 16.41
CA LYS A 190 1.95 1.92 16.75
C LYS A 190 2.31 1.65 18.21
N GLU A 191 1.36 1.86 19.14
CA GLU A 191 1.56 1.60 20.57
C GLU A 191 1.80 0.13 20.91
N ILE A 192 1.17 -0.80 20.18
CA ILE A 192 1.37 -2.25 20.34
C ILE A 192 2.77 -2.67 19.84
N GLY A 193 3.38 -1.90 18.92
CA GLY A 193 4.72 -2.16 18.41
C GLY A 193 4.78 -2.75 17.01
N TYR A 194 3.68 -2.69 16.24
CA TYR A 194 3.73 -3.04 14.83
C TYR A 194 4.65 -2.11 14.03
N GLN A 195 5.33 -2.64 13.03
CA GLN A 195 5.74 -1.82 11.91
C GLN A 195 4.47 -1.34 11.20
N THR A 196 4.04 -0.12 11.56
CA THR A 196 2.74 0.41 11.16
C THR A 196 2.84 1.10 9.81
N GLY A 197 1.92 0.76 8.91
CA GLY A 197 1.76 1.39 7.62
C GLY A 197 0.46 2.15 7.50
N THR A 198 0.52 3.30 6.84
CA THR A 198 -0.65 4.06 6.42
C THR A 198 -0.50 4.54 4.97
N GLY A 199 -1.38 5.40 4.49
CA GLY A 199 -1.29 5.94 3.14
C GLY A 199 -2.59 6.51 2.62
N ILE A 200 -2.55 6.93 1.36
CA ILE A 200 -3.62 7.66 0.69
C ILE A 200 -3.88 7.14 -0.72
N MET A 201 -5.05 7.47 -1.25
CA MET A 201 -5.32 7.43 -2.69
C MET A 201 -5.16 8.82 -3.29
N VAL A 202 -4.63 8.89 -4.50
CA VAL A 202 -4.38 10.15 -5.22
C VAL A 202 -5.40 10.35 -6.31
N GLY A 203 -6.06 11.51 -6.31
CA GLY A 203 -7.04 11.89 -7.32
C GLY A 203 -8.43 11.28 -7.08
N THR A 204 -8.79 11.01 -5.84
CA THR A 204 -10.16 10.63 -5.47
C THR A 204 -11.14 11.77 -5.71
N PRO A 205 -12.43 11.49 -5.97
CA PRO A 205 -13.44 12.52 -6.22
C PRO A 205 -13.48 13.59 -5.13
N GLY A 206 -13.31 14.85 -5.53
CA GLY A 206 -13.29 15.99 -4.64
C GLY A 206 -11.97 16.24 -3.88
N GLN A 207 -10.91 15.46 -4.15
CA GLN A 207 -9.58 15.71 -3.57
C GLN A 207 -8.99 17.02 -4.08
N THR A 208 -8.50 17.85 -3.19
CA THR A 208 -7.84 19.14 -3.48
C THR A 208 -6.36 19.10 -3.11
N LEU A 209 -5.59 20.11 -3.55
CA LEU A 209 -4.20 20.27 -3.10
C LEU A 209 -4.11 20.48 -1.58
N THR A 210 -5.08 21.15 -0.99
CA THR A 210 -5.13 21.33 0.48
C THR A 210 -5.25 19.99 1.20
N HIS A 211 -6.10 19.08 0.72
CA HIS A 211 -6.22 17.74 1.30
C HIS A 211 -4.89 16.97 1.21
N LEU A 212 -4.17 17.06 0.08
CA LEU A 212 -2.86 16.43 -0.08
C LEU A 212 -1.79 17.04 0.85
N VAL A 213 -1.86 18.35 1.13
CA VAL A 213 -0.98 19.00 2.12
C VAL A 213 -1.29 18.50 3.54
N GLU A 214 -2.56 18.38 3.90
CA GLU A 214 -2.99 17.82 5.19
C GLU A 214 -2.49 16.37 5.35
N ASP A 215 -2.56 15.57 4.29
CA ASP A 215 -2.04 14.20 4.26
C ASP A 215 -0.51 14.15 4.44
N LEU A 216 0.23 15.05 3.77
CA LEU A 216 1.69 15.15 3.91
C LEU A 216 2.08 15.52 5.35
N LEU A 217 1.44 16.53 5.95
CA LEU A 217 1.69 16.95 7.31
C LEU A 217 1.35 15.85 8.33
N PHE A 218 0.24 15.13 8.12
CA PHE A 218 -0.12 13.99 8.96
C PHE A 218 0.92 12.87 8.88
N ILE A 219 1.34 12.47 7.66
CA ILE A 219 2.33 11.40 7.48
C ILE A 219 3.68 11.81 8.05
N GLU A 220 4.08 13.08 7.92
CA GLU A 220 5.29 13.64 8.53
C GLU A 220 5.25 13.49 10.06
N GLN A 221 4.14 13.87 10.69
CA GLN A 221 3.96 13.78 12.14
C GLN A 221 3.81 12.33 12.62
N PHE A 222 3.04 11.51 11.92
CA PHE A 222 2.76 10.13 12.31
C PHE A 222 3.98 9.21 12.17
N GLN A 223 4.89 9.49 11.21
CA GLN A 223 6.10 8.72 10.95
C GLN A 223 5.84 7.22 10.79
N PRO A 224 5.08 6.81 9.76
CA PRO A 224 4.80 5.40 9.50
C PRO A 224 6.03 4.70 8.93
N GLN A 225 6.22 3.43 9.27
CA GLN A 225 7.29 2.59 8.69
C GLN A 225 6.97 2.13 7.26
N MET A 226 5.69 2.11 6.88
CA MET A 226 5.24 1.77 5.53
C MET A 226 4.28 2.85 5.01
N ILE A 227 4.43 3.24 3.73
CA ILE A 227 3.55 4.25 3.12
C ILE A 227 2.96 3.67 1.83
N GLY A 228 1.66 3.35 1.87
CA GLY A 228 0.91 2.85 0.71
C GLY A 228 0.29 3.99 -0.08
N ILE A 229 0.82 4.30 -1.25
CA ILE A 229 0.29 5.35 -2.12
C ILE A 229 0.03 4.81 -3.53
N GLY A 230 -1.09 5.19 -4.11
CA GLY A 230 -1.44 4.85 -5.48
C GLY A 230 -2.52 5.76 -6.04
N PRO A 231 -2.64 5.86 -7.36
CA PRO A 231 -3.71 6.60 -8.00
C PRO A 231 -5.05 5.92 -7.72
N PHE A 232 -6.10 6.73 -7.56
CA PHE A 232 -7.48 6.25 -7.60
C PHE A 232 -7.77 5.67 -8.99
N ILE A 233 -8.41 4.51 -9.03
CA ILE A 233 -8.95 3.91 -10.25
C ILE A 233 -10.39 3.55 -9.96
N PRO A 234 -11.37 4.01 -10.75
CA PRO A 234 -12.77 3.69 -10.53
C PRO A 234 -13.06 2.20 -10.73
N HIS A 235 -14.11 1.73 -10.10
CA HIS A 235 -14.75 0.44 -10.38
C HIS A 235 -16.19 0.72 -10.82
N HIS A 236 -16.58 0.21 -11.96
CA HIS A 236 -17.89 0.52 -12.59
C HIS A 236 -19.12 0.24 -11.70
N ASP A 237 -19.04 -0.73 -10.77
CA ASP A 237 -20.10 -1.06 -9.80
C ASP A 237 -20.01 -0.27 -8.49
N THR A 238 -19.39 0.92 -8.50
CA THR A 238 -19.28 1.77 -7.31
C THR A 238 -19.92 3.13 -7.54
N PRO A 239 -20.27 3.89 -6.49
CA PRO A 239 -20.73 5.27 -6.63
C PRO A 239 -19.78 6.16 -7.43
N PHE A 240 -18.47 5.85 -7.44
CA PHE A 240 -17.45 6.59 -8.18
C PHE A 240 -17.05 5.93 -9.50
N GLY A 241 -17.89 5.01 -10.02
CA GLY A 241 -17.59 4.24 -11.22
C GLY A 241 -17.42 5.07 -12.51
N THR A 242 -17.98 6.28 -12.56
CA THR A 242 -17.87 7.19 -13.69
C THR A 242 -16.85 8.32 -13.48
N GLU A 243 -16.20 8.36 -12.31
CA GLU A 243 -15.21 9.39 -11.99
C GLU A 243 -13.88 9.14 -12.72
N PRO A 244 -13.13 10.19 -13.06
CA PRO A 244 -11.84 10.02 -13.70
C PRO A 244 -10.83 9.36 -12.77
N ALA A 245 -9.91 8.58 -13.35
CA ALA A 245 -8.79 8.02 -12.61
C ALA A 245 -7.82 9.12 -12.13
N GLY A 246 -7.15 8.85 -11.02
CA GLY A 246 -6.14 9.72 -10.43
C GLY A 246 -4.88 9.85 -11.29
N SER A 247 -4.14 10.92 -11.08
CA SER A 247 -2.95 11.26 -11.86
C SER A 247 -1.73 10.41 -11.48
N VAL A 248 -1.17 9.71 -12.46
CA VAL A 248 0.14 9.03 -12.31
C VAL A 248 1.23 10.05 -11.95
N GLY A 249 1.29 11.20 -12.63
CA GLY A 249 2.30 12.23 -12.35
C GLY A 249 2.24 12.78 -10.92
N MET A 250 1.03 13.05 -10.40
CA MET A 250 0.86 13.49 -9.01
C MET A 250 1.24 12.37 -8.02
N THR A 251 0.91 11.11 -8.32
CA THR A 251 1.29 9.97 -7.48
C THR A 251 2.81 9.82 -7.41
N LEU A 252 3.52 9.94 -8.52
CA LEU A 252 4.99 9.88 -8.56
C LEU A 252 5.63 11.06 -7.81
N LYS A 253 5.05 12.27 -7.92
CA LYS A 253 5.48 13.45 -7.17
C LYS A 253 5.37 13.20 -5.66
N LEU A 254 4.20 12.77 -5.19
CA LEU A 254 3.96 12.47 -3.77
C LEU A 254 4.84 11.32 -3.27
N LEU A 255 5.05 10.28 -4.06
CA LEU A 255 5.95 9.17 -3.72
C LEU A 255 7.37 9.70 -3.47
N SER A 256 7.86 10.59 -4.34
CA SER A 256 9.19 11.21 -4.17
C SER A 256 9.25 12.11 -2.94
N LEU A 257 8.20 12.88 -2.64
CA LEU A 257 8.11 13.68 -1.41
C LEU A 257 8.14 12.78 -0.17
N PHE A 258 7.38 11.69 -0.13
CA PHE A 258 7.41 10.73 0.98
C PHE A 258 8.79 10.09 1.17
N ARG A 259 9.51 9.78 0.09
CA ARG A 259 10.87 9.25 0.20
C ARG A 259 11.84 10.26 0.81
N LEU A 260 11.76 11.54 0.45
CA LEU A 260 12.60 12.58 1.04
C LEU A 260 12.23 12.87 2.50
N MET A 261 10.93 12.78 2.82
CA MET A 261 10.38 12.97 4.17
C MET A 261 10.76 11.80 5.10
N HIS A 262 10.68 10.57 4.61
CA HIS A 262 10.95 9.34 5.36
C HIS A 262 11.95 8.44 4.61
N PRO A 263 13.26 8.72 4.73
CA PRO A 263 14.30 8.01 3.99
C PRO A 263 14.30 6.48 4.16
N SER A 264 13.96 5.98 5.35
CA SER A 264 13.91 4.55 5.68
C SER A 264 12.55 3.88 5.44
N ALA A 265 11.51 4.62 5.01
CA ALA A 265 10.18 4.07 4.83
C ALA A 265 10.14 2.98 3.74
N LEU A 266 9.30 1.96 3.96
CA LEU A 266 9.02 0.92 2.99
C LEU A 266 7.83 1.36 2.13
N ILE A 267 8.10 1.74 0.87
CA ILE A 267 7.13 2.34 -0.04
C ILE A 267 6.95 1.44 -1.26
N PRO A 268 5.75 0.86 -1.50
CA PRO A 268 5.51 0.04 -2.66
C PRO A 268 5.32 0.85 -3.93
N SER A 269 5.87 0.37 -5.05
CA SER A 269 5.36 0.69 -6.37
C SER A 269 4.11 -0.15 -6.59
N THR A 270 2.94 0.49 -6.54
CA THR A 270 1.65 -0.21 -6.48
C THR A 270 1.21 -0.76 -7.83
N THR A 271 0.41 -1.84 -7.80
CA THR A 271 -0.28 -2.38 -8.99
C THR A 271 -1.15 -1.33 -9.68
N ALA A 272 -1.70 -0.35 -8.95
CA ALA A 272 -2.49 0.74 -9.54
C ALA A 272 -1.66 1.61 -10.49
N LEU A 273 -0.39 1.88 -10.18
CA LEU A 273 0.52 2.57 -11.11
C LEU A 273 0.75 1.75 -12.39
N ALA A 274 1.01 0.44 -12.25
CA ALA A 274 1.20 -0.47 -13.38
C ALA A 274 -0.09 -0.64 -14.21
N THR A 275 -1.27 -0.53 -13.59
CA THR A 275 -2.56 -0.57 -14.29
C THR A 275 -2.79 0.67 -15.16
N LEU A 276 -2.43 1.86 -14.67
CA LEU A 276 -2.64 3.12 -15.41
C LEU A 276 -1.52 3.45 -16.42
N SER A 277 -0.33 2.89 -16.25
CA SER A 277 0.81 3.14 -17.14
C SER A 277 1.60 1.85 -17.32
N PRO A 278 1.91 1.43 -18.56
CA PRO A 278 2.69 0.21 -18.81
C PRO A 278 4.05 0.19 -18.11
N ASP A 279 4.67 1.36 -17.91
CA ASP A 279 5.95 1.56 -17.20
C ASP A 279 5.76 2.15 -15.79
N GLY A 280 4.54 2.07 -15.26
CA GLY A 280 4.16 2.69 -13.99
C GLY A 280 4.92 2.14 -12.79
N ARG A 281 5.26 0.85 -12.83
CA ARG A 281 6.07 0.20 -11.79
C ARG A 281 7.48 0.77 -11.76
N GLU A 282 8.14 0.78 -12.91
CA GLU A 282 9.50 1.28 -13.08
C GLU A 282 9.59 2.75 -12.69
N LYS A 283 8.63 3.56 -13.13
CA LYS A 283 8.52 4.97 -12.74
C LYS A 283 8.34 5.14 -11.22
N GLY A 284 7.54 4.30 -10.59
CA GLY A 284 7.37 4.30 -9.13
C GLY A 284 8.67 3.99 -8.40
N ILE A 285 9.45 3.02 -8.87
CA ILE A 285 10.76 2.67 -8.31
C ILE A 285 11.74 3.82 -8.50
N LEU A 286 11.82 4.39 -9.70
CA LEU A 286 12.68 5.54 -10.00
C LEU A 286 12.28 6.80 -9.22
N ALA A 287 11.02 6.91 -8.80
CA ALA A 287 10.53 7.97 -7.93
C ALA A 287 10.75 7.72 -6.42
N GLY A 288 11.36 6.58 -6.04
CA GLY A 288 11.74 6.30 -4.66
C GLY A 288 11.04 5.12 -3.99
N ALA A 289 10.22 4.34 -4.70
CA ALA A 289 9.68 3.09 -4.17
C ALA A 289 10.79 2.02 -4.03
N ASN A 290 10.64 1.12 -3.04
CA ASN A 290 11.60 0.05 -2.76
C ASN A 290 10.94 -1.30 -2.49
N VAL A 291 9.63 -1.42 -2.72
CA VAL A 291 8.85 -2.63 -2.49
C VAL A 291 7.96 -2.92 -3.71
N VAL A 292 7.79 -4.18 -4.04
CA VAL A 292 6.74 -4.68 -4.94
C VAL A 292 6.00 -5.84 -4.28
N MET A 293 4.74 -6.07 -4.67
CA MET A 293 3.89 -7.08 -4.02
C MET A 293 3.29 -8.05 -5.05
N PRO A 294 4.10 -9.01 -5.58
CA PRO A 294 3.56 -10.06 -6.45
C PRO A 294 2.50 -10.90 -5.74
N ASN A 295 1.42 -11.22 -6.46
CA ASN A 295 0.26 -11.91 -5.91
C ASN A 295 0.50 -13.41 -5.82
N LEU A 296 0.38 -13.99 -4.63
CA LEU A 296 0.48 -15.42 -4.32
C LEU A 296 -0.89 -16.12 -4.28
N SER A 297 -2.01 -15.36 -4.29
CA SER A 297 -3.34 -15.97 -4.22
C SER A 297 -3.56 -16.94 -5.37
N PRO A 298 -4.39 -18.00 -5.20
CA PRO A 298 -4.76 -18.88 -6.30
C PRO A 298 -5.33 -18.11 -7.49
N ARG A 299 -4.94 -18.50 -8.71
CA ARG A 299 -5.29 -17.78 -9.94
C ARG A 299 -6.78 -17.46 -10.07
N GLU A 300 -7.63 -18.44 -9.78
CA GLU A 300 -9.08 -18.28 -9.85
C GLU A 300 -9.67 -17.22 -8.89
N GLN A 301 -8.95 -16.92 -7.80
CA GLN A 301 -9.41 -15.96 -6.81
C GLN A 301 -8.92 -14.54 -7.14
N ARG A 302 -7.78 -14.39 -7.82
CA ARG A 302 -7.24 -13.08 -8.23
C ARG A 302 -8.21 -12.31 -9.11
N GLU A 303 -8.90 -13.00 -10.05
CA GLU A 303 -9.91 -12.42 -10.95
C GLU A 303 -11.16 -11.95 -10.21
N LYS A 304 -11.44 -12.51 -9.03
CA LYS A 304 -12.57 -12.13 -8.18
C LYS A 304 -12.26 -11.01 -7.19
N TYR A 305 -10.98 -10.63 -7.05
CA TYR A 305 -10.55 -9.58 -6.13
C TYR A 305 -10.39 -8.25 -6.86
N THR A 306 -11.50 -7.69 -7.29
CA THR A 306 -11.57 -6.48 -8.12
C THR A 306 -11.80 -5.25 -7.26
N LEU A 307 -10.74 -4.66 -6.71
CA LEU A 307 -10.82 -3.39 -5.96
C LEU A 307 -11.21 -2.23 -6.88
N TYR A 308 -10.75 -2.27 -8.13
CA TYR A 308 -10.95 -1.31 -9.20
C TYR A 308 -10.88 -2.01 -10.57
N ASP A 309 -11.34 -1.34 -11.61
CA ASP A 309 -11.38 -1.89 -12.97
C ASP A 309 -9.98 -2.13 -13.54
N ASN A 310 -9.87 -3.18 -14.35
CA ASN A 310 -8.64 -3.56 -15.05
C ASN A 310 -7.44 -3.82 -14.14
N LYS A 311 -7.67 -4.14 -12.86
CA LYS A 311 -6.59 -4.47 -11.93
C LYS A 311 -5.66 -5.52 -12.51
N ALA A 312 -4.39 -5.18 -12.66
CA ALA A 312 -3.38 -6.12 -13.15
C ALA A 312 -3.20 -7.28 -12.15
N ALA A 313 -3.41 -8.51 -12.61
CA ALA A 313 -3.44 -9.70 -11.76
C ALA A 313 -2.47 -10.81 -12.22
N PHE A 314 -1.83 -10.64 -13.36
CA PHE A 314 -0.98 -11.64 -14.03
C PHE A 314 0.34 -11.06 -14.50
N GLY A 315 1.18 -11.90 -15.07
CA GLY A 315 2.52 -11.50 -15.53
C GLY A 315 3.39 -11.08 -14.34
N ALA A 316 4.10 -9.97 -14.44
CA ALA A 316 4.99 -9.47 -13.39
C ALA A 316 4.27 -9.08 -12.09
N GLU A 317 2.92 -8.97 -12.09
CA GLU A 317 2.11 -8.74 -10.89
C GLU A 317 1.82 -10.03 -10.10
N ALA A 318 2.14 -11.19 -10.65
CA ALA A 318 1.93 -12.48 -10.02
C ALA A 318 3.26 -13.13 -9.61
N ALA A 319 3.23 -14.00 -8.61
CA ALA A 319 4.43 -14.67 -8.12
C ALA A 319 5.08 -15.58 -9.18
N GLU A 320 4.29 -16.23 -10.03
CA GLU A 320 4.78 -17.00 -11.17
C GLU A 320 5.49 -16.16 -12.23
N GLY A 321 5.29 -14.84 -12.21
CA GLY A 321 5.90 -13.87 -13.13
C GLY A 321 7.20 -13.23 -12.62
N LEU A 322 7.84 -13.75 -11.57
CA LEU A 322 9.06 -13.16 -10.99
C LEU A 322 10.20 -12.99 -12.01
N ARG A 323 10.31 -13.86 -13.02
CA ARG A 323 11.31 -13.70 -14.09
C ARG A 323 11.03 -12.45 -14.94
N ALA A 324 9.77 -12.18 -15.28
CA ALA A 324 9.38 -10.97 -16.01
C ALA A 324 9.62 -9.73 -15.15
N LEU A 325 9.32 -9.80 -13.84
CA LEU A 325 9.62 -8.73 -12.89
C LEU A 325 11.12 -8.46 -12.83
N ALA A 326 11.97 -9.49 -12.72
CA ALA A 326 13.41 -9.34 -12.70
C ALA A 326 13.94 -8.65 -13.96
N GLN A 327 13.48 -9.07 -15.13
CA GLN A 327 13.83 -8.44 -16.41
C GLN A 327 13.42 -6.95 -16.45
N GLN A 328 12.21 -6.61 -15.99
CA GLN A 328 11.77 -5.21 -15.88
C GLN A 328 12.69 -4.40 -14.96
N LEU A 329 13.06 -4.93 -13.80
CA LEU A 329 13.95 -4.25 -12.87
C LEU A 329 15.35 -4.04 -13.45
N GLU A 330 15.88 -5.01 -14.18
CA GLU A 330 17.19 -4.91 -14.84
C GLU A 330 17.24 -3.75 -15.86
N THR A 331 16.13 -3.44 -16.55
CA THR A 331 16.08 -2.30 -17.51
C THR A 331 16.35 -0.96 -16.84
N ILE A 332 16.08 -0.85 -15.55
CA ILE A 332 16.29 0.37 -14.75
C ILE A 332 17.46 0.23 -13.76
N SER A 333 18.30 -0.81 -13.90
CA SER A 333 19.46 -1.11 -13.05
C SER A 333 19.12 -1.46 -11.60
N TYR A 334 17.98 -2.12 -11.38
CA TYR A 334 17.55 -2.67 -10.10
C TYR A 334 17.47 -4.20 -10.17
N ARG A 335 17.34 -4.85 -9.01
CA ARG A 335 17.22 -6.31 -8.89
C ARG A 335 16.21 -6.66 -7.80
N ILE A 336 15.68 -7.88 -7.85
CA ILE A 336 14.89 -8.43 -6.74
C ILE A 336 15.81 -8.65 -5.52
N SER A 337 15.33 -8.23 -4.34
CA SER A 337 15.86 -8.65 -3.04
C SER A 337 14.92 -9.66 -2.41
N THR A 338 15.49 -10.78 -1.97
CA THR A 338 14.78 -11.83 -1.21
C THR A 338 14.91 -11.63 0.30
N ASP A 339 15.49 -10.51 0.74
CA ASP A 339 15.53 -10.16 2.15
C ASP A 339 14.13 -9.94 2.72
N ARG A 340 13.99 -10.13 4.02
CA ARG A 340 12.74 -9.90 4.74
C ARG A 340 12.24 -8.44 4.60
N GLY A 341 13.16 -7.48 4.41
CA GLY A 341 12.84 -6.07 4.20
C GLY A 341 12.14 -5.46 5.41
N ASP A 342 12.74 -5.56 6.59
CA ASP A 342 12.29 -4.86 7.79
C ASP A 342 12.62 -3.38 7.71
N TYR A 343 11.89 -2.57 8.47
CA TYR A 343 12.21 -1.18 8.70
C TYR A 343 13.33 -1.09 9.76
N HIS A 344 14.37 -0.29 9.48
CA HIS A 344 15.52 -0.03 10.35
C HIS A 344 15.73 1.44 10.61
#